data_231b0ad30bef192f6a350705be9c8d3b
#
_entry.id   231b0ad30bef192f6a350705be9c8d3b
#
_cell.length_a   1.000
_cell.length_b   1.000
_cell.length_c   1.000
_cell.angle_alpha   90.00
_cell.angle_beta   90.00
_cell.angle_gamma   90.00
#
_symmetry.space_group_name_H-M   'P 1'
#
loop_
_entity.id
_entity.type
_entity.pdbx_description
1 polymer ?
#
loop_
_entity_poly.entity_id
_entity_poly.type
_entity_poly.pdbx_seq_one_letter_code
_entity_poly.pdbx_strand_id
1 'polypeptide(L)'
;MRRSRAAILATAALTLTTASAADARDHGHGVSASKLERSVTVRGIVKHQRALQRIADMNGGTRHTKTPGYTASVAYVRERMRQAGLDVEVTQFDMPDWHETALPVFQQLSPTARTYTPGTAADDNQPTVDYIAFEHSPTEAVASAPVVPTNDIKIPPAEANTSGCEPGDFPAATSGAISLVQRGTCGIANKLANAEAAGAVGVIMFNEGVPGRLNALFRAAPPNFEIPAVTSSYAVGKELYDAYQAGDAPTVRLETNGVDVEHLYPQVVAETRKGNPRHVVLAGAHLDSVPAGPGINDDGSGSAWQLELAEQISKLRAKPKHKIRFLWFGGEEDGLIGSQYYAAHLTEREVANIDVMIDTDMIASANYVRYVYDGNSDDIEDGPPPGPEGSGTVEEVFKRYFHRRGMATEPTAFDGRSDYVGFINRGIPAGGIFAGAEAPKTAEQVALFGGVEGEQLDPCYHEDCDTLATVTGQPPATTMNVYEANPTPANLAIAQQQADSLQGNALKSLREMSGAVTHTLWYFAQTKRALPTRTTALRQRAQKRTYSFKQFGHSTDR
;
A
#
# COMPACT_ATOMS: atom_id res chain seq x y z
N MET A 1 -71.78 -18.16 43.63
CA MET A 1 -71.84 -17.18 42.54
C MET A 1 -70.42 -16.94 42.09
N ARG A 2 -69.95 -17.61 41.02
CA ARG A 2 -68.60 -17.46 40.45
C ARG A 2 -68.73 -16.77 39.08
N ARG A 3 -68.13 -15.64 38.93
CA ARG A 3 -68.04 -14.95 37.63
C ARG A 3 -66.71 -15.29 36.99
N SER A 4 -66.78 -16.03 35.89
CA SER A 4 -65.67 -16.32 34.99
C SER A 4 -65.29 -15.06 34.20
N ARG A 5 -64.04 -14.68 34.20
CA ARG A 5 -63.48 -13.70 33.26
C ARG A 5 -62.82 -14.44 32.10
N ALA A 6 -63.40 -14.29 30.93
CA ALA A 6 -62.76 -14.74 29.69
C ALA A 6 -61.63 -13.80 29.30
N ALA A 7 -60.45 -14.36 29.08
CA ALA A 7 -59.32 -13.63 28.50
C ALA A 7 -59.39 -13.72 26.98
N ILE A 8 -59.46 -12.59 26.32
CA ILE A 8 -59.38 -12.49 24.86
C ILE A 8 -57.89 -12.45 24.51
N LEU A 9 -57.39 -13.49 23.87
CA LEU A 9 -56.07 -13.47 23.20
C LEU A 9 -56.25 -12.75 21.85
N ALA A 10 -55.64 -11.60 21.74
CA ALA A 10 -55.44 -10.92 20.45
C ALA A 10 -54.18 -11.46 19.79
N THR A 11 -54.34 -12.29 18.79
CA THR A 11 -53.28 -12.76 17.90
C THR A 11 -52.94 -11.65 16.92
N ALA A 12 -51.84 -10.94 17.14
CA ALA A 12 -51.27 -10.02 16.16
C ALA A 12 -50.55 -10.86 15.08
N ALA A 13 -51.19 -10.98 13.93
CA ALA A 13 -50.54 -11.54 12.74
C ALA A 13 -49.51 -10.53 12.20
N LEU A 14 -48.24 -10.84 12.43
CA LEU A 14 -47.12 -10.11 11.84
C LEU A 14 -47.01 -10.52 10.36
N THR A 15 -47.58 -9.75 9.46
CA THR A 15 -47.36 -9.93 8.03
C THR A 15 -45.94 -9.47 7.70
N LEU A 16 -45.00 -10.44 7.62
CA LEU A 16 -43.73 -10.23 6.95
C LEU A 16 -44.01 -9.99 5.46
N THR A 17 -44.00 -8.74 5.05
CA THR A 17 -43.85 -8.41 3.66
C THR A 17 -42.42 -8.72 3.27
N THR A 18 -42.20 -9.91 2.72
CA THR A 18 -40.98 -10.22 1.96
C THR A 18 -40.94 -9.28 0.78
N ALA A 19 -40.14 -8.22 0.87
CA ALA A 19 -39.77 -7.44 -0.28
C ALA A 19 -38.94 -8.38 -1.18
N SER A 20 -39.63 -9.04 -2.09
CA SER A 20 -39.02 -9.73 -3.22
C SER A 20 -38.14 -8.71 -3.94
N ALA A 21 -36.83 -8.87 -3.82
CA ALA A 21 -35.88 -8.17 -4.66
C ALA A 21 -36.16 -8.63 -6.10
N ALA A 22 -36.98 -7.86 -6.79
CA ALA A 22 -37.19 -8.03 -8.21
C ALA A 22 -35.82 -7.86 -8.87
N ASP A 23 -35.25 -8.96 -9.34
CA ASP A 23 -34.23 -8.93 -10.35
C ASP A 23 -34.74 -7.99 -11.45
N ALA A 24 -34.15 -6.83 -11.57
CA ALA A 24 -34.42 -5.93 -12.68
C ALA A 24 -34.00 -6.67 -13.96
N ARG A 25 -34.95 -7.39 -14.54
CA ARG A 25 -34.80 -7.90 -15.91
C ARG A 25 -34.71 -6.69 -16.80
N ASP A 26 -33.45 -6.32 -17.08
CA ASP A 26 -33.16 -5.27 -18.05
C ASP A 26 -33.47 -5.81 -19.46
N HIS A 27 -34.65 -5.52 -19.98
CA HIS A 27 -35.05 -5.77 -21.35
C HIS A 27 -34.56 -4.67 -22.32
N GLY A 28 -33.42 -4.06 -22.03
CA GLY A 28 -32.73 -3.13 -22.90
C GLY A 28 -31.35 -3.67 -23.28
N HIS A 29 -30.98 -3.65 -24.54
CA HIS A 29 -29.78 -4.18 -25.19
C HIS A 29 -28.40 -3.84 -24.53
N GLY A 30 -28.27 -4.03 -23.23
CA GLY A 30 -27.08 -3.78 -22.43
C GLY A 30 -26.31 -5.07 -22.07
N VAL A 31 -25.01 -4.95 -21.88
CA VAL A 31 -24.17 -6.04 -21.33
C VAL A 31 -24.50 -6.19 -19.84
N SER A 32 -24.95 -7.40 -19.43
CA SER A 32 -25.20 -7.68 -18.00
C SER A 32 -23.90 -7.80 -17.23
N ALA A 33 -23.95 -7.51 -15.91
CA ALA A 33 -22.80 -7.69 -15.03
C ALA A 33 -22.18 -9.09 -15.16
N SER A 34 -23.02 -10.14 -15.13
CA SER A 34 -22.55 -11.53 -15.26
C SER A 34 -21.92 -11.83 -16.63
N LYS A 35 -22.32 -11.13 -17.70
CA LYS A 35 -21.67 -11.30 -19.01
C LYS A 35 -20.31 -10.64 -19.03
N LEU A 36 -20.20 -9.43 -18.48
CA LEU A 36 -18.94 -8.71 -18.38
C LEU A 36 -17.95 -9.48 -17.47
N GLU A 37 -18.42 -9.92 -16.28
CA GLU A 37 -17.64 -10.73 -15.34
C GLU A 37 -17.05 -11.98 -16.00
N ARG A 38 -17.86 -12.73 -16.76
CA ARG A 38 -17.36 -13.90 -17.50
C ARG A 38 -16.42 -13.57 -18.65
N SER A 39 -16.42 -12.35 -19.17
CA SER A 39 -15.53 -11.94 -20.26
C SER A 39 -14.16 -11.47 -19.74
N VAL A 40 -14.08 -10.93 -18.52
CA VAL A 40 -12.83 -10.64 -17.83
C VAL A 40 -12.26 -11.95 -17.30
N THR A 41 -11.24 -12.46 -17.95
CA THR A 41 -10.71 -13.79 -17.64
C THR A 41 -9.34 -13.72 -17.00
N VAL A 42 -9.02 -14.64 -16.09
CA VAL A 42 -7.66 -14.78 -15.53
C VAL A 42 -6.62 -14.84 -16.67
N ARG A 43 -6.89 -15.58 -17.73
CA ARG A 43 -5.99 -15.63 -18.90
C ARG A 43 -5.77 -14.26 -19.54
N GLY A 44 -6.81 -13.44 -19.61
CA GLY A 44 -6.72 -12.07 -20.14
C GLY A 44 -5.88 -11.17 -19.23
N ILE A 45 -6.10 -11.25 -17.92
CA ILE A 45 -5.32 -10.51 -16.91
C ILE A 45 -3.85 -10.93 -16.96
N VAL A 46 -3.56 -12.22 -16.88
CA VAL A 46 -2.19 -12.79 -16.95
C VAL A 46 -1.47 -12.41 -18.25
N LYS A 47 -2.18 -12.19 -19.35
CA LYS A 47 -1.58 -11.67 -20.59
C LYS A 47 -0.96 -10.28 -20.38
N HIS A 48 -1.64 -9.42 -19.61
CA HIS A 48 -1.13 -8.09 -19.28
C HIS A 48 -0.02 -8.15 -18.24
N GLN A 49 -0.17 -8.96 -17.18
CA GLN A 49 0.91 -9.22 -16.22
C GLN A 49 2.19 -9.73 -16.91
N ARG A 50 2.06 -10.62 -17.90
CA ARG A 50 3.21 -11.08 -18.71
C ARG A 50 3.86 -9.95 -19.52
N ALA A 51 3.11 -8.95 -19.92
CA ALA A 51 3.69 -7.79 -20.59
C ALA A 51 4.44 -6.89 -19.59
N LEU A 52 3.90 -6.68 -18.39
CA LEU A 52 4.55 -5.94 -17.31
C LEU A 52 5.83 -6.64 -16.86
N GLN A 53 5.80 -7.98 -16.68
CA GLN A 53 7.01 -8.75 -16.37
C GLN A 53 8.11 -8.54 -17.41
N ARG A 54 7.78 -8.68 -18.72
CA ARG A 54 8.77 -8.46 -19.78
C ARG A 54 9.31 -7.03 -19.80
N ILE A 55 8.48 -6.05 -19.45
CA ILE A 55 8.93 -4.66 -19.32
C ILE A 55 9.96 -4.56 -18.20
N ALA A 56 9.67 -5.12 -17.04
CA ALA A 56 10.62 -5.17 -15.94
C ALA A 56 11.94 -5.88 -16.34
N ASP A 57 11.83 -7.09 -16.91
CA ASP A 57 12.99 -7.89 -17.35
C ASP A 57 13.92 -7.11 -18.31
N MET A 58 13.35 -6.27 -19.16
CA MET A 58 14.10 -5.45 -20.13
C MET A 58 14.65 -4.15 -19.57
N ASN A 59 14.28 -3.78 -18.33
CA ASN A 59 14.58 -2.50 -17.72
C ASN A 59 15.13 -2.63 -16.29
N GLY A 60 15.97 -3.61 -16.03
CA GLY A 60 16.65 -3.78 -14.75
C GLY A 60 15.88 -4.58 -13.69
N GLY A 61 14.80 -5.28 -14.09
CA GLY A 61 14.04 -6.16 -13.20
C GLY A 61 12.88 -5.48 -12.47
N THR A 62 12.70 -4.18 -12.63
CA THR A 62 11.71 -3.40 -11.89
C THR A 62 10.87 -2.48 -12.79
N ARG A 63 9.73 -2.03 -12.28
CA ARG A 63 8.86 -1.00 -12.87
C ARG A 63 8.73 0.23 -11.96
N HIS A 64 9.66 0.38 -11.02
CA HIS A 64 9.68 1.50 -10.09
C HIS A 64 9.64 2.85 -10.82
N THR A 65 8.90 3.81 -10.28
CA THR A 65 8.57 5.10 -10.95
C THR A 65 9.78 5.83 -11.51
N LYS A 66 10.91 5.82 -10.80
CA LYS A 66 12.16 6.48 -11.22
C LYS A 66 12.95 5.68 -12.28
N THR A 67 12.37 4.62 -12.89
CA THR A 67 13.07 3.74 -13.83
C THR A 67 12.49 3.77 -15.25
N PRO A 68 13.27 3.36 -16.27
CA PRO A 68 12.75 3.15 -17.62
C PRO A 68 11.61 2.11 -17.68
N GLY A 69 11.56 1.16 -16.73
CA GLY A 69 10.50 0.16 -16.62
C GLY A 69 9.13 0.78 -16.39
N TYR A 70 9.05 1.80 -15.55
CA TYR A 70 7.81 2.53 -15.35
C TYR A 70 7.37 3.28 -16.62
N THR A 71 8.27 4.04 -17.22
CA THR A 71 7.99 4.77 -18.46
C THR A 71 7.49 3.83 -19.58
N ALA A 72 8.09 2.65 -19.69
CA ALA A 72 7.66 1.62 -20.66
C ALA A 72 6.28 1.04 -20.28
N SER A 73 5.97 0.88 -18.99
CA SER A 73 4.66 0.46 -18.51
C SER A 73 3.57 1.48 -18.85
N VAL A 74 3.83 2.77 -18.63
CA VAL A 74 2.94 3.86 -19.05
C VAL A 74 2.68 3.84 -20.55
N ALA A 75 3.73 3.66 -21.35
CA ALA A 75 3.59 3.56 -22.81
C ALA A 75 2.74 2.34 -23.23
N TYR A 76 2.90 1.20 -22.56
CA TYR A 76 2.12 0.00 -22.78
C TYR A 76 0.64 0.22 -22.45
N VAL A 77 0.32 0.73 -21.28
CA VAL A 77 -1.06 1.03 -20.84
C VAL A 77 -1.73 2.00 -21.80
N ARG A 78 -1.08 3.12 -22.09
CA ARG A 78 -1.57 4.14 -23.04
C ARG A 78 -1.94 3.51 -24.38
N GLU A 79 -1.06 2.71 -24.95
CA GLU A 79 -1.29 2.10 -26.27
C GLU A 79 -2.42 1.08 -26.21
N ARG A 80 -2.50 0.24 -25.18
CA ARG A 80 -3.57 -0.73 -25.00
C ARG A 80 -4.94 -0.05 -24.90
N MET A 81 -5.03 1.04 -24.13
CA MET A 81 -6.28 1.78 -23.96
C MET A 81 -6.71 2.52 -25.25
N ARG A 82 -5.77 3.06 -26.00
CA ARG A 82 -6.05 3.63 -27.33
C ARG A 82 -6.56 2.59 -28.30
N GLN A 83 -5.94 1.43 -28.35
CA GLN A 83 -6.40 0.29 -29.18
C GLN A 83 -7.78 -0.21 -28.77
N ALA A 84 -8.09 -0.18 -27.47
CA ALA A 84 -9.42 -0.46 -26.96
C ALA A 84 -10.45 0.64 -27.29
N GLY A 85 -10.00 1.78 -27.82
CA GLY A 85 -10.88 2.87 -28.26
C GLY A 85 -11.41 3.75 -27.12
N LEU A 86 -10.71 3.80 -25.99
CA LEU A 86 -10.98 4.75 -24.92
C LEU A 86 -10.41 6.13 -25.27
N ASP A 87 -10.90 7.16 -24.59
CA ASP A 87 -10.28 8.47 -24.58
C ASP A 87 -9.13 8.42 -23.56
N VAL A 88 -7.88 8.65 -24.01
CA VAL A 88 -6.67 8.42 -23.20
C VAL A 88 -5.86 9.70 -23.09
N GLU A 89 -5.58 10.07 -21.87
CA GLU A 89 -4.70 11.15 -21.49
C GLU A 89 -3.50 10.59 -20.69
N VAL A 90 -2.34 11.20 -20.85
CA VAL A 90 -1.18 10.99 -19.97
C VAL A 90 -0.99 12.29 -19.22
N THR A 91 -1.26 12.27 -17.94
CA THR A 91 -1.03 13.40 -17.03
C THR A 91 0.35 13.26 -16.40
N GLN A 92 0.83 14.32 -15.79
CA GLN A 92 2.09 14.31 -15.07
C GLN A 92 1.86 14.70 -13.62
N PHE A 93 2.72 14.23 -12.75
CA PHE A 93 2.76 14.60 -11.35
C PHE A 93 4.19 14.91 -10.95
N ASP A 94 4.34 15.86 -10.05
CA ASP A 94 5.62 16.21 -9.47
C ASP A 94 6.00 15.17 -8.42
N MET A 95 7.25 14.71 -8.49
CA MET A 95 7.83 13.84 -7.49
C MET A 95 9.30 14.21 -7.35
N PRO A 96 9.78 14.50 -6.13
CA PRO A 96 11.18 14.77 -5.93
C PRO A 96 12.01 13.52 -6.26
N ASP A 97 13.11 13.74 -6.96
CA ASP A 97 14.10 12.73 -7.25
C ASP A 97 15.40 13.15 -6.57
N TRP A 98 15.79 12.40 -5.54
CA TRP A 98 16.98 12.72 -4.77
C TRP A 98 18.22 12.15 -5.42
N HIS A 99 19.22 13.01 -5.56
CA HIS A 99 20.52 12.63 -6.12
C HIS A 99 21.62 12.84 -5.09
N GLU A 100 22.32 11.75 -4.75
CA GLU A 100 23.53 11.81 -3.98
C GLU A 100 24.65 12.44 -4.85
N THR A 101 25.13 13.61 -4.47
CA THR A 101 26.13 14.35 -5.22
C THR A 101 27.56 13.98 -4.83
N ALA A 102 27.75 13.42 -3.63
CA ALA A 102 28.99 12.85 -3.13
C ALA A 102 28.66 11.85 -2.01
N LEU A 103 29.53 10.87 -1.78
CA LEU A 103 29.38 9.92 -0.68
C LEU A 103 29.26 10.65 0.67
N PRO A 104 28.39 10.16 1.56
CA PRO A 104 28.23 10.73 2.90
C PRO A 104 29.49 10.50 3.74
N VAL A 105 29.71 11.33 4.76
CA VAL A 105 30.80 11.20 5.70
C VAL A 105 30.27 10.89 7.09
N PHE A 106 30.72 9.79 7.67
CA PHE A 106 30.48 9.46 9.06
C PHE A 106 31.79 9.02 9.72
N GLN A 107 32.24 9.79 10.69
CA GLN A 107 33.49 9.56 11.41
C GLN A 107 33.30 9.74 12.90
N GLN A 108 33.69 8.78 13.70
CA GLN A 108 33.84 8.97 15.15
C GLN A 108 35.14 9.70 15.42
N LEU A 109 35.09 10.78 16.18
CA LEU A 109 36.22 11.62 16.53
C LEU A 109 36.76 11.29 17.92
N SER A 110 35.87 10.92 18.86
CA SER A 110 36.21 10.48 20.21
C SER A 110 35.24 9.39 20.67
N PRO A 111 35.57 8.60 21.70
CA PRO A 111 36.85 8.50 22.41
C PRO A 111 37.98 7.95 21.57
N THR A 112 37.67 7.13 20.56
CA THR A 112 38.65 6.56 19.61
C THR A 112 38.28 6.98 18.20
N ALA A 113 39.20 7.58 17.48
CA ALA A 113 38.96 7.98 16.08
C ALA A 113 38.72 6.75 15.21
N ARG A 114 37.61 6.76 14.46
CA ARG A 114 37.21 5.73 13.49
C ARG A 114 36.49 6.35 12.30
N THR A 115 36.84 5.87 11.11
CA THR A 115 36.09 6.17 9.87
C THR A 115 35.27 4.95 9.50
N TYR A 116 33.98 5.13 9.30
CA TYR A 116 33.07 4.09 8.86
C TYR A 116 33.02 4.03 7.34
N THR A 117 32.66 2.87 6.78
CA THR A 117 32.61 2.62 5.34
C THR A 117 31.28 3.09 4.78
N PRO A 118 31.26 4.12 3.88
CA PRO A 118 30.03 4.58 3.26
C PRO A 118 29.54 3.61 2.17
N GLY A 119 28.22 3.61 1.95
CA GLY A 119 27.56 3.03 0.80
C GLY A 119 26.62 4.03 0.15
N THR A 120 26.08 3.64 -0.99
CA THR A 120 25.03 4.34 -1.77
C THR A 120 23.73 3.52 -1.74
N ALA A 121 22.67 4.02 -2.38
CA ALA A 121 21.43 3.25 -2.55
C ALA A 121 21.67 1.87 -3.21
N ALA A 122 22.67 1.74 -4.09
CA ALA A 122 23.02 0.46 -4.72
C ALA A 122 23.61 -0.57 -3.74
N ASP A 123 24.06 -0.13 -2.57
CA ASP A 123 24.63 -0.95 -1.52
C ASP A 123 23.61 -1.30 -0.43
N ASP A 124 22.31 -1.15 -0.71
CA ASP A 124 21.24 -1.44 0.23
C ASP A 124 21.35 -2.87 0.78
N ASN A 125 21.25 -2.99 2.12
CA ASN A 125 21.35 -4.24 2.86
C ASN A 125 22.66 -5.04 2.64
N GLN A 126 23.74 -4.41 2.19
CA GLN A 126 25.02 -5.09 1.97
C GLN A 126 25.89 -5.12 3.23
N PRO A 127 26.52 -6.27 3.57
CA PRO A 127 27.36 -6.39 4.76
C PRO A 127 28.72 -5.69 4.62
N THR A 128 29.05 -5.17 3.45
CA THR A 128 30.33 -4.53 3.12
C THR A 128 30.37 -3.05 3.46
N VAL A 129 29.22 -2.45 3.78
CA VAL A 129 29.12 -1.03 4.16
C VAL A 129 28.62 -0.88 5.59
N ASP A 130 29.08 0.16 6.26
CA ASP A 130 28.70 0.47 7.63
C ASP A 130 27.47 1.40 7.69
N TYR A 131 27.30 2.28 6.69
CA TYR A 131 26.21 3.25 6.65
C TYR A 131 25.92 3.76 5.23
N ILE A 132 24.68 4.28 5.06
CA ILE A 132 24.15 4.88 3.83
C ILE A 132 23.41 6.16 4.21
N ALA A 133 23.45 7.21 3.39
CA ALA A 133 22.61 8.39 3.60
C ALA A 133 21.12 8.05 3.42
N PHE A 134 20.25 8.72 4.16
CA PHE A 134 18.82 8.68 3.83
C PHE A 134 18.57 9.39 2.50
N GLU A 135 17.69 8.84 1.68
CA GLU A 135 17.10 9.58 0.56
C GLU A 135 16.43 10.85 1.10
N HIS A 136 16.50 11.94 0.38
CA HIS A 136 16.05 13.28 0.79
C HIS A 136 16.82 13.90 1.96
N SER A 137 17.94 13.30 2.39
CA SER A 137 18.81 13.95 3.35
C SER A 137 19.47 15.17 2.70
N PRO A 138 19.45 16.35 3.35
CA PRO A 138 19.98 17.58 2.76
C PRO A 138 21.49 17.53 2.56
N THR A 139 22.02 18.43 1.74
CA THR A 139 23.46 18.71 1.70
C THR A 139 23.85 19.54 2.91
N GLU A 140 24.22 18.86 4.00
CA GLU A 140 24.54 19.48 5.29
C GLU A 140 25.69 18.75 5.98
N ALA A 141 26.40 19.48 6.83
CA ALA A 141 27.54 18.95 7.58
C ALA A 141 27.52 19.36 9.05
N VAL A 142 27.62 18.37 9.92
CA VAL A 142 27.92 18.54 11.35
C VAL A 142 29.38 18.18 11.57
N ALA A 143 30.22 19.18 11.77
CA ALA A 143 31.67 19.01 11.88
C ALA A 143 32.08 18.21 13.14
N SER A 144 31.36 18.38 14.25
CA SER A 144 31.55 17.63 15.50
C SER A 144 30.34 17.84 16.42
N ALA A 145 29.69 16.77 16.81
CA ALA A 145 28.66 16.80 17.85
C ALA A 145 28.66 15.50 18.67
N PRO A 146 28.22 15.53 19.95
CA PRO A 146 28.07 14.32 20.73
C PRO A 146 26.92 13.46 20.17
N VAL A 147 27.04 12.14 20.32
CA VAL A 147 25.96 11.19 20.00
C VAL A 147 25.13 10.97 21.26
N VAL A 148 23.81 11.18 21.16
CA VAL A 148 22.87 10.98 22.24
C VAL A 148 21.79 9.97 21.82
N PRO A 149 21.73 8.80 22.47
CA PRO A 149 20.72 7.79 22.18
C PRO A 149 19.34 8.21 22.67
N THR A 150 18.30 7.75 21.99
CA THR A 150 16.94 7.75 22.53
C THR A 150 16.81 6.82 23.74
N ASN A 151 15.77 7.03 24.56
CA ASN A 151 15.57 6.26 25.79
C ASN A 151 15.19 4.80 25.57
N ASP A 152 14.60 4.47 24.42
CA ASP A 152 13.95 3.18 24.15
C ASP A 152 14.76 2.21 23.31
N ILE A 153 16.07 2.42 23.20
CA ILE A 153 16.95 1.47 22.50
C ILE A 153 16.97 0.12 23.21
N LYS A 154 16.78 -0.97 22.47
CA LYS A 154 16.76 -2.35 22.96
C LYS A 154 18.00 -3.12 22.49
N ILE A 155 18.93 -3.36 23.39
CA ILE A 155 20.13 -4.19 23.14
C ILE A 155 20.27 -5.19 24.30
N PRO A 156 20.18 -6.52 24.07
CA PRO A 156 19.94 -7.15 22.77
C PRO A 156 18.57 -6.80 22.19
N PRO A 157 18.39 -6.96 20.86
CA PRO A 157 17.15 -6.58 20.21
C PRO A 157 15.96 -7.37 20.77
N ALA A 158 14.84 -6.68 20.95
CA ALA A 158 13.56 -7.25 21.30
C ALA A 158 12.54 -6.97 20.19
N GLU A 159 11.51 -7.81 20.07
CA GLU A 159 10.50 -7.71 19.01
C GLU A 159 9.76 -6.36 18.96
N ALA A 160 9.57 -5.69 20.07
CA ALA A 160 8.89 -4.40 20.13
C ALA A 160 9.87 -3.29 20.51
N ASN A 161 10.44 -2.62 19.53
CA ASN A 161 11.29 -1.47 19.73
C ASN A 161 10.59 -0.19 19.30
N THR A 162 10.41 0.73 20.25
CA THR A 162 9.72 2.02 20.05
C THR A 162 10.68 3.21 20.00
N SER A 163 11.98 2.98 19.87
CA SER A 163 13.03 4.02 19.86
C SER A 163 12.66 5.17 18.91
N GLY A 164 12.52 6.38 19.45
CA GLY A 164 12.21 7.59 18.72
C GLY A 164 10.77 7.71 18.21
N CYS A 165 9.86 6.83 18.62
CA CYS A 165 8.45 6.89 18.20
C CYS A 165 7.69 8.04 18.84
N GLU A 166 8.05 8.39 20.08
CA GLU A 166 7.39 9.43 20.83
C GLU A 166 8.36 10.60 21.11
N PRO A 167 7.88 11.85 21.20
CA PRO A 167 8.73 12.98 21.57
C PRO A 167 9.46 12.80 22.90
N GLY A 168 8.87 12.04 23.83
CA GLY A 168 9.45 11.72 25.14
C GLY A 168 10.65 10.75 25.10
N ASP A 169 10.91 10.12 23.98
CA ASP A 169 12.05 9.21 23.80
C ASP A 169 13.38 9.96 23.69
N PHE A 170 13.31 11.24 23.39
CA PHE A 170 14.47 12.09 23.20
C PHE A 170 14.84 12.83 24.49
N PRO A 171 15.98 12.50 25.13
CA PRO A 171 16.42 13.23 26.32
C PRO A 171 16.76 14.68 25.99
N ALA A 172 16.70 15.56 26.96
CA ALA A 172 17.01 16.99 26.79
C ALA A 172 18.42 17.24 26.19
N ALA A 173 19.35 16.30 26.38
CA ALA A 173 20.69 16.34 25.81
C ALA A 173 20.71 16.15 24.29
N THR A 174 19.62 15.76 23.65
CA THR A 174 19.49 15.64 22.19
C THR A 174 19.63 17.00 21.49
N SER A 175 19.24 18.09 22.15
CA SER A 175 19.37 19.42 21.58
C SER A 175 20.85 19.77 21.33
N GLY A 176 21.20 20.01 20.06
CA GLY A 176 22.56 20.27 19.61
C GLY A 176 23.44 19.01 19.48
N ALA A 177 22.87 17.82 19.64
CA ALA A 177 23.56 16.54 19.48
C ALA A 177 23.10 15.80 18.21
N ILE A 178 23.83 14.77 17.81
CA ILE A 178 23.39 13.79 16.83
C ILE A 178 22.60 12.72 17.57
N SER A 179 21.33 12.54 17.20
CA SER A 179 20.48 11.54 17.81
C SER A 179 20.81 10.14 17.28
N LEU A 180 21.00 9.17 18.18
CA LEU A 180 21.12 7.76 17.85
C LEU A 180 19.77 7.09 18.07
N VAL A 181 19.17 6.59 16.99
CA VAL A 181 17.83 5.99 16.98
C VAL A 181 17.92 4.56 16.47
N GLN A 182 17.21 3.63 17.10
CA GLN A 182 17.10 2.27 16.61
C GLN A 182 15.85 2.14 15.72
N ARG A 183 15.98 1.49 14.58
CA ARG A 183 14.83 1.08 13.76
C ARG A 183 13.87 0.23 14.60
N GLY A 184 12.56 0.28 14.33
CA GLY A 184 11.56 -0.46 15.12
C GLY A 184 10.14 -0.27 14.60
N THR A 185 9.16 -0.24 15.51
CA THR A 185 7.73 -0.39 15.21
C THR A 185 7.05 0.80 14.54
N CYS A 186 7.52 2.02 14.72
CA CYS A 186 6.92 3.19 14.06
C CYS A 186 7.71 3.63 12.83
N GLY A 187 7.04 4.33 11.93
CA GLY A 187 7.61 4.78 10.67
C GLY A 187 8.81 5.71 10.84
N ILE A 188 9.76 5.61 9.91
CA ILE A 188 11.01 6.39 9.88
C ILE A 188 10.71 7.89 9.91
N ALA A 189 9.73 8.35 9.13
CA ALA A 189 9.32 9.76 9.10
C ALA A 189 8.97 10.30 10.50
N ASN A 190 8.30 9.51 11.34
CA ASN A 190 7.98 9.91 12.70
C ASN A 190 9.23 10.03 13.57
N LYS A 191 10.16 9.08 13.46
CA LYS A 191 11.42 9.08 14.21
C LYS A 191 12.29 10.29 13.85
N LEU A 192 12.43 10.57 12.56
CA LEU A 192 13.21 11.71 12.06
C LEU A 192 12.57 13.04 12.46
N ALA A 193 11.25 13.19 12.30
CA ALA A 193 10.54 14.41 12.70
C ALA A 193 10.62 14.65 14.22
N ASN A 194 10.54 13.60 15.04
CA ASN A 194 10.69 13.72 16.49
C ASN A 194 12.12 14.10 16.89
N ALA A 195 13.15 13.56 16.21
CA ALA A 195 14.54 13.92 16.44
C ALA A 195 14.79 15.40 16.13
N GLU A 196 14.32 15.87 14.99
CA GLU A 196 14.41 17.27 14.57
C GLU A 196 13.68 18.19 15.54
N ALA A 197 12.45 17.84 15.94
CA ALA A 197 11.67 18.59 16.93
C ALA A 197 12.35 18.64 18.32
N ALA A 198 13.13 17.61 18.67
CA ALA A 198 13.94 17.58 19.89
C ALA A 198 15.23 18.42 19.79
N GLY A 199 15.48 19.04 18.64
CA GLY A 199 16.64 19.89 18.40
C GLY A 199 17.93 19.12 18.08
N ALA A 200 17.83 17.88 17.59
CA ALA A 200 18.97 17.17 17.05
C ALA A 200 19.57 17.95 15.85
N VAL A 201 20.87 17.89 15.70
CA VAL A 201 21.58 18.50 14.57
C VAL A 201 21.97 17.48 13.49
N GLY A 202 21.59 16.21 13.70
CA GLY A 202 21.75 15.11 12.77
C GLY A 202 21.20 13.82 13.37
N VAL A 203 20.99 12.79 12.55
CA VAL A 203 20.47 11.50 12.98
C VAL A 203 21.33 10.36 12.45
N ILE A 204 21.63 9.40 13.33
CA ILE A 204 22.13 8.09 12.97
C ILE A 204 21.06 7.09 13.37
N MET A 205 20.38 6.49 12.38
CA MET A 205 19.41 5.42 12.63
C MET A 205 20.06 4.09 12.32
N PHE A 206 20.18 3.23 13.32
CA PHE A 206 20.77 1.90 13.11
C PHE A 206 19.71 0.81 13.05
N ASN A 207 20.01 -0.26 12.31
CA ASN A 207 19.09 -1.36 12.11
C ASN A 207 18.79 -2.11 13.41
N GLU A 208 17.71 -2.89 13.43
CA GLU A 208 17.15 -3.50 14.65
C GLU A 208 18.06 -4.53 15.32
N GLY A 209 18.83 -5.31 14.54
CA GLY A 209 19.72 -6.34 15.07
C GLY A 209 19.10 -7.74 15.13
N VAL A 210 17.89 -7.92 14.60
CA VAL A 210 17.28 -9.24 14.39
C VAL A 210 17.79 -9.88 13.09
N PRO A 211 17.65 -11.21 12.91
CA PRO A 211 17.98 -11.86 11.64
C PRO A 211 17.34 -11.15 10.43
N GLY A 212 18.10 -10.97 9.36
CA GLY A 212 17.68 -10.21 8.18
C GLY A 212 17.76 -8.68 8.31
N ARG A 213 17.99 -8.14 9.53
CA ARG A 213 18.02 -6.71 9.83
C ARG A 213 19.28 -6.28 10.56
N LEU A 214 20.42 -6.61 9.97
CA LEU A 214 21.75 -6.34 10.54
C LEU A 214 22.52 -5.25 9.81
N ASN A 215 22.30 -5.10 8.49
CA ASN A 215 23.07 -4.22 7.63
C ASN A 215 22.45 -2.82 7.55
N ALA A 216 23.18 -1.84 7.00
CA ALA A 216 22.63 -0.53 6.66
C ALA A 216 21.59 -0.68 5.54
N LEU A 217 20.50 0.07 5.63
CA LEU A 217 19.40 0.02 4.67
C LEU A 217 19.18 1.40 4.06
N PHE A 218 19.10 1.47 2.72
CA PHE A 218 18.67 2.70 2.05
C PHE A 218 17.20 2.98 2.36
N ARG A 219 16.90 4.19 2.75
CA ARG A 219 15.53 4.59 3.15
C ARG A 219 15.28 6.06 2.84
N ALA A 220 14.02 6.38 2.59
CA ALA A 220 13.59 7.74 2.37
C ALA A 220 13.38 8.50 3.69
N ALA A 221 13.92 9.73 3.77
CA ALA A 221 13.50 10.70 4.76
C ALA A 221 12.19 11.39 4.31
N PRO A 222 11.41 11.98 5.23
CA PRO A 222 10.26 12.78 4.83
C PRO A 222 10.72 14.00 4.02
N PRO A 223 9.93 14.45 3.03
CA PRO A 223 10.19 15.69 2.34
C PRO A 223 10.23 16.85 3.36
N ASN A 224 11.15 17.77 3.17
CA ASN A 224 11.45 18.91 4.06
C ASN A 224 12.12 18.54 5.41
N PHE A 225 12.80 17.42 5.48
CA PHE A 225 13.71 17.10 6.57
C PHE A 225 15.01 17.91 6.38
N GLU A 226 15.42 18.67 7.40
CA GLU A 226 16.43 19.73 7.25
C GLU A 226 17.80 19.38 7.87
N ILE A 227 17.94 18.24 8.56
CA ILE A 227 19.20 17.85 9.21
C ILE A 227 19.82 16.61 8.56
N PRO A 228 21.17 16.46 8.55
CA PRO A 228 21.80 15.30 7.94
C PRO A 228 21.43 14.01 8.66
N ALA A 229 21.05 12.98 7.90
CA ALA A 229 20.70 11.69 8.44
C ALA A 229 21.32 10.53 7.65
N VAL A 230 21.73 9.50 8.38
CA VAL A 230 22.24 8.25 7.83
C VAL A 230 21.59 7.05 8.49
N THR A 231 21.40 5.97 7.70
CA THR A 231 21.16 4.66 8.26
C THR A 231 22.48 3.95 8.52
N SER A 232 22.56 3.12 9.55
CA SER A 232 23.75 2.33 9.80
C SER A 232 23.45 0.88 10.15
N SER A 233 24.47 0.02 10.05
CA SER A 233 24.36 -1.35 10.51
C SER A 233 24.09 -1.40 12.02
N TYR A 234 23.47 -2.49 12.47
CA TYR A 234 23.30 -2.76 13.90
C TYR A 234 24.60 -2.73 14.67
N ALA A 235 25.68 -3.27 14.07
CA ALA A 235 26.99 -3.29 14.72
C ALA A 235 27.53 -1.89 15.03
N VAL A 236 27.38 -0.96 14.10
CA VAL A 236 27.78 0.45 14.30
C VAL A 236 26.92 1.12 15.36
N GLY A 237 25.59 0.98 15.28
CA GLY A 237 24.69 1.58 16.27
C GLY A 237 24.92 1.05 17.67
N LYS A 238 25.13 -0.28 17.78
CA LYS A 238 25.44 -0.91 19.07
C LYS A 238 26.77 -0.42 19.65
N GLU A 239 27.80 -0.27 18.83
CA GLU A 239 29.11 0.26 19.27
C GLU A 239 28.96 1.67 19.85
N LEU A 240 28.25 2.56 19.18
CA LEU A 240 28.00 3.93 19.65
C LEU A 240 27.17 3.93 20.95
N TYR A 241 26.17 3.09 21.02
CA TYR A 241 25.32 2.95 22.20
C TYR A 241 26.10 2.43 23.41
N ASP A 242 26.90 1.38 23.22
CA ASP A 242 27.70 0.80 24.29
C ASP A 242 28.73 1.81 24.84
N ALA A 243 29.38 2.58 23.94
CA ALA A 243 30.30 3.65 24.36
C ALA A 243 29.58 4.74 25.17
N TYR A 244 28.40 5.16 24.73
CA TYR A 244 27.59 6.12 25.51
C TYR A 244 27.21 5.58 26.89
N GLN A 245 26.77 4.32 26.98
CA GLN A 245 26.43 3.68 28.25
C GLN A 245 27.64 3.52 29.20
N ALA A 246 28.82 3.37 28.65
CA ALA A 246 30.07 3.32 29.40
C ALA A 246 30.50 4.69 29.95
N GLY A 247 29.83 5.77 29.54
CA GLY A 247 30.17 7.14 29.93
C GLY A 247 31.18 7.81 29.00
N ASP A 248 31.58 7.15 27.93
CA ASP A 248 32.51 7.63 26.89
C ASP A 248 31.70 8.20 25.69
N ALA A 249 30.82 9.16 25.95
CA ALA A 249 29.93 9.70 24.92
C ALA A 249 30.66 9.99 23.61
N PRO A 250 30.38 9.27 22.50
CA PRO A 250 31.06 9.48 21.25
C PRO A 250 30.80 10.86 20.70
N THR A 251 31.81 11.49 20.11
CA THR A 251 31.59 12.64 19.23
C THR A 251 31.84 12.20 17.80
N VAL A 252 30.98 12.64 16.90
CA VAL A 252 31.07 12.26 15.49
C VAL A 252 31.01 13.47 14.58
N ARG A 253 31.60 13.32 13.39
CA ARG A 253 31.35 14.15 12.22
C ARG A 253 30.35 13.42 11.33
N LEU A 254 29.33 14.12 10.90
CA LEU A 254 28.31 13.62 9.98
C LEU A 254 28.15 14.63 8.81
N GLU A 255 28.13 14.14 7.59
CA GLU A 255 27.91 14.94 6.39
C GLU A 255 27.11 14.13 5.39
N THR A 256 26.06 14.73 4.85
CA THR A 256 25.26 14.19 3.75
C THR A 256 25.34 15.14 2.56
N ASN A 257 25.29 14.58 1.35
CA ASN A 257 25.53 15.31 0.12
C ASN A 257 24.46 14.91 -0.90
N GLY A 258 23.26 15.42 -0.75
CA GLY A 258 22.14 15.12 -1.63
C GLY A 258 21.35 16.36 -2.00
N VAL A 259 20.70 16.29 -3.14
CA VAL A 259 19.81 17.35 -3.63
C VAL A 259 18.54 16.73 -4.17
N ASP A 260 17.41 17.29 -3.81
CA ASP A 260 16.15 17.00 -4.44
C ASP A 260 16.00 17.80 -5.73
N VAL A 261 15.70 17.10 -6.80
CA VAL A 261 15.39 17.71 -8.11
C VAL A 261 13.94 17.35 -8.42
N GLU A 262 13.10 18.36 -8.57
CA GLU A 262 11.72 18.16 -9.02
C GLU A 262 11.72 17.48 -10.39
N HIS A 263 11.03 16.35 -10.49
CA HIS A 263 10.90 15.61 -11.71
C HIS A 263 9.43 15.29 -12.01
N LEU A 264 9.04 15.45 -13.28
CA LEU A 264 7.68 15.16 -13.74
C LEU A 264 7.59 13.71 -14.22
N TYR A 265 6.78 12.92 -13.54
CA TYR A 265 6.51 11.55 -13.91
C TYR A 265 5.12 11.40 -14.54
N PRO A 266 4.98 10.56 -15.58
CA PRO A 266 3.71 10.37 -16.26
C PRO A 266 2.83 9.36 -15.54
N GLN A 267 1.50 9.56 -15.59
CA GLN A 267 0.49 8.57 -15.21
C GLN A 267 -0.64 8.54 -16.23
N VAL A 268 -1.42 7.45 -16.28
CA VAL A 268 -2.39 7.25 -17.35
C VAL A 268 -3.82 7.39 -16.85
N VAL A 269 -4.60 8.20 -17.56
CA VAL A 269 -6.05 8.32 -17.40
C VAL A 269 -6.72 7.84 -18.67
N ALA A 270 -7.68 6.92 -18.55
CA ALA A 270 -8.45 6.47 -19.70
C ALA A 270 -9.94 6.45 -19.38
N GLU A 271 -10.76 6.97 -20.28
CA GLU A 271 -12.21 7.06 -20.07
C GLU A 271 -12.99 6.32 -21.15
N THR A 272 -14.11 5.72 -20.74
CA THR A 272 -15.09 5.22 -21.70
C THR A 272 -15.68 6.38 -22.50
N ARG A 273 -15.81 6.23 -23.83
CA ARG A 273 -16.44 7.26 -24.69
C ARG A 273 -17.93 7.43 -24.38
N LYS A 274 -18.57 6.40 -23.84
CA LYS A 274 -19.98 6.40 -23.43
C LYS A 274 -20.10 6.53 -21.93
N GLY A 275 -21.26 6.92 -21.46
CA GLY A 275 -21.58 7.18 -20.08
C GLY A 275 -21.77 8.66 -19.80
N ASN A 276 -22.52 8.96 -18.75
CA ASN A 276 -22.80 10.33 -18.35
C ASN A 276 -21.58 10.94 -17.64
N PRO A 277 -20.95 12.00 -18.17
CA PRO A 277 -19.77 12.60 -17.57
C PRO A 277 -20.05 13.39 -16.28
N ARG A 278 -21.31 13.52 -15.88
CA ARG A 278 -21.70 14.09 -14.57
C ARG A 278 -21.78 13.03 -13.48
N HIS A 279 -21.55 11.79 -13.83
CA HIS A 279 -21.51 10.63 -12.96
C HIS A 279 -20.32 9.77 -13.43
N VAL A 280 -19.27 9.76 -12.66
CA VAL A 280 -18.03 9.09 -12.99
C VAL A 280 -17.74 8.05 -11.93
N VAL A 281 -17.50 6.82 -12.35
CA VAL A 281 -17.01 5.74 -11.51
C VAL A 281 -15.52 5.59 -11.81
N LEU A 282 -14.68 5.75 -10.80
CA LEU A 282 -13.23 5.57 -10.94
C LEU A 282 -12.86 4.12 -10.64
N ALA A 283 -11.92 3.59 -11.40
CA ALA A 283 -11.14 2.42 -11.06
C ALA A 283 -9.68 2.86 -10.92
N GLY A 284 -9.07 2.62 -9.79
CA GLY A 284 -7.68 2.97 -9.49
C GLY A 284 -6.84 1.73 -9.21
N ALA A 285 -5.59 1.79 -9.64
CA ALA A 285 -4.52 0.83 -9.39
C ALA A 285 -3.19 1.53 -9.64
N HIS A 286 -2.12 1.18 -8.93
CA HIS A 286 -0.83 1.73 -9.31
C HIS A 286 -0.13 0.90 -10.40
N LEU A 287 0.80 1.53 -11.08
CA LEU A 287 1.49 0.95 -12.22
C LEU A 287 2.98 0.75 -11.97
N ASP A 288 3.52 1.44 -10.99
CA ASP A 288 4.89 1.24 -10.53
C ASP A 288 5.03 -0.05 -9.70
N SER A 289 6.20 -0.35 -9.29
CA SER A 289 6.57 -1.40 -8.35
C SER A 289 7.72 -0.90 -7.46
N VAL A 290 8.01 -1.62 -6.40
CA VAL A 290 9.24 -1.39 -5.62
C VAL A 290 10.50 -1.55 -6.48
N PRO A 291 11.64 -0.95 -6.08
CA PRO A 291 12.92 -1.16 -6.76
C PRO A 291 13.37 -2.63 -6.78
N ALA A 292 13.03 -3.42 -5.77
CA ALA A 292 13.49 -4.78 -5.59
C ALA A 292 13.00 -5.76 -6.66
N GLY A 293 11.80 -5.55 -7.22
CA GLY A 293 11.19 -6.53 -8.09
C GLY A 293 10.22 -5.99 -9.14
N PRO A 294 9.68 -6.89 -9.97
CA PRO A 294 8.78 -6.51 -11.05
C PRO A 294 7.36 -6.16 -10.60
N GLY A 295 6.95 -6.45 -9.35
CA GLY A 295 5.66 -6.11 -8.80
C GLY A 295 4.49 -6.68 -9.61
N ILE A 296 4.40 -7.99 -9.80
CA ILE A 296 3.38 -8.59 -10.68
C ILE A 296 2.07 -8.87 -9.95
N ASN A 297 2.12 -9.05 -8.62
CA ASN A 297 0.95 -8.94 -7.77
C ASN A 297 0.77 -7.49 -7.32
N ASP A 298 1.81 -6.85 -6.81
CA ASP A 298 1.86 -5.51 -6.27
C ASP A 298 2.37 -4.47 -7.31
N ASP A 299 1.56 -3.60 -7.94
CA ASP A 299 0.15 -3.85 -8.23
C ASP A 299 -0.07 -4.15 -9.71
N GLY A 300 0.78 -5.03 -10.22
CA GLY A 300 0.58 -5.60 -11.55
C GLY A 300 -0.74 -6.38 -11.68
N SER A 301 -1.34 -6.82 -10.56
CA SER A 301 -2.59 -7.57 -10.56
C SER A 301 -3.80 -6.67 -10.79
N GLY A 302 -3.93 -5.57 -10.06
CA GLY A 302 -4.98 -4.58 -10.24
C GLY A 302 -4.83 -3.81 -11.56
N SER A 303 -3.63 -3.36 -11.87
CA SER A 303 -3.30 -2.72 -13.14
C SER A 303 -3.66 -3.58 -14.36
N ALA A 304 -3.34 -4.88 -14.33
CA ALA A 304 -3.68 -5.81 -15.41
C ALA A 304 -5.19 -6.12 -15.46
N TRP A 305 -5.86 -6.21 -14.31
CA TRP A 305 -7.31 -6.34 -14.28
C TRP A 305 -8.00 -5.16 -14.95
N GLN A 306 -7.61 -3.93 -14.66
CA GLN A 306 -8.16 -2.73 -15.30
C GLN A 306 -8.00 -2.76 -16.82
N LEU A 307 -6.82 -3.15 -17.31
CA LEU A 307 -6.54 -3.30 -18.75
C LEU A 307 -7.48 -4.31 -19.41
N GLU A 308 -7.61 -5.51 -18.84
CA GLU A 308 -8.50 -6.55 -19.38
C GLU A 308 -9.96 -6.10 -19.34
N LEU A 309 -10.42 -5.49 -18.22
CA LEU A 309 -11.77 -4.99 -18.11
C LEU A 309 -12.10 -3.94 -19.17
N ALA A 310 -11.23 -2.95 -19.35
CA ALA A 310 -11.41 -1.90 -20.36
C ALA A 310 -11.47 -2.48 -21.80
N GLU A 311 -10.60 -3.46 -22.10
CA GLU A 311 -10.65 -4.18 -23.38
C GLU A 311 -11.97 -4.95 -23.56
N GLN A 312 -12.47 -5.60 -22.52
CA GLN A 312 -13.72 -6.36 -22.61
C GLN A 312 -14.95 -5.45 -22.72
N ILE A 313 -14.98 -4.31 -22.04
CA ILE A 313 -16.01 -3.27 -22.22
C ILE A 313 -16.06 -2.85 -23.69
N SER A 314 -14.91 -2.62 -24.30
CA SER A 314 -14.81 -2.26 -25.72
C SER A 314 -15.25 -3.39 -26.65
N LYS A 315 -14.69 -4.59 -26.50
CA LYS A 315 -15.02 -5.77 -27.33
C LYS A 315 -16.49 -6.12 -27.30
N LEU A 316 -17.12 -6.03 -26.14
CA LEU A 316 -18.55 -6.27 -25.94
C LEU A 316 -19.41 -5.08 -26.40
N ARG A 317 -18.80 -3.96 -26.78
CA ARG A 317 -19.49 -2.68 -27.06
C ARG A 317 -20.43 -2.32 -25.91
N ALA A 318 -20.00 -2.57 -24.68
CA ALA A 318 -20.79 -2.32 -23.50
C ALA A 318 -21.02 -0.80 -23.35
N LYS A 319 -22.24 -0.45 -22.89
CA LYS A 319 -22.65 0.95 -22.75
C LYS A 319 -22.91 1.24 -21.28
N PRO A 320 -21.90 1.73 -20.53
CA PRO A 320 -22.13 2.16 -19.17
C PRO A 320 -23.08 3.36 -19.16
N LYS A 321 -23.93 3.46 -18.13
CA LYS A 321 -24.77 4.65 -17.90
C LYS A 321 -23.95 5.81 -17.34
N HIS A 322 -23.08 5.51 -16.41
CA HIS A 322 -22.10 6.44 -15.86
C HIS A 322 -20.78 6.28 -16.59
N LYS A 323 -20.02 7.36 -16.73
CA LYS A 323 -18.68 7.27 -17.31
C LYS A 323 -17.79 6.43 -16.41
N ILE A 324 -16.96 5.57 -16.99
CA ILE A 324 -15.92 4.85 -16.25
C ILE A 324 -14.60 5.52 -16.60
N ARG A 325 -13.85 5.90 -15.57
CA ARG A 325 -12.49 6.42 -15.66
C ARG A 325 -11.55 5.44 -15.00
N PHE A 326 -10.56 4.98 -15.74
CA PHE A 326 -9.48 4.12 -15.29
C PHE A 326 -8.25 4.97 -15.03
N LEU A 327 -7.61 4.74 -13.90
CA LEU A 327 -6.44 5.46 -13.43
C LEU A 327 -5.33 4.46 -13.15
N TRP A 328 -4.18 4.67 -13.76
CA TRP A 328 -2.94 3.95 -13.47
C TRP A 328 -1.98 4.96 -12.90
N PHE A 329 -1.81 4.92 -11.60
CA PHE A 329 -0.99 5.85 -10.85
C PHE A 329 0.49 5.48 -10.91
N GLY A 330 1.36 6.41 -10.56
CA GLY A 330 2.77 6.19 -10.30
C GLY A 330 3.18 6.81 -8.98
N GLY A 331 4.32 6.40 -8.45
CA GLY A 331 4.82 6.88 -7.16
C GLY A 331 3.92 6.46 -5.99
N GLU A 332 3.21 5.35 -6.13
CA GLU A 332 2.49 4.73 -5.03
C GLU A 332 3.48 4.24 -4.00
N GLU A 333 4.46 3.48 -4.44
CA GLU A 333 5.54 2.87 -3.66
C GLU A 333 6.48 3.91 -3.00
N ASP A 334 6.47 5.13 -3.51
CA ASP A 334 7.17 6.29 -2.94
C ASP A 334 6.27 7.13 -2.01
N GLY A 335 5.07 6.67 -1.66
CA GLY A 335 4.14 7.32 -0.72
C GLY A 335 2.88 7.91 -1.34
N LEU A 336 2.24 7.22 -2.27
CA LEU A 336 0.96 7.56 -2.89
C LEU A 336 1.00 8.89 -3.68
N ILE A 337 2.18 9.26 -4.24
CA ILE A 337 2.42 10.61 -4.74
C ILE A 337 1.50 10.93 -5.92
N GLY A 338 1.42 10.04 -6.91
CA GLY A 338 0.65 10.29 -8.13
C GLY A 338 -0.85 10.36 -7.89
N SER A 339 -1.42 9.48 -7.05
CA SER A 339 -2.84 9.48 -6.74
C SER A 339 -3.26 10.69 -5.91
N GLN A 340 -2.46 11.06 -4.90
CA GLN A 340 -2.68 12.26 -4.11
C GLN A 340 -2.58 13.52 -4.96
N TYR A 341 -1.54 13.60 -5.82
CA TYR A 341 -1.39 14.70 -6.77
C TYR A 341 -2.61 14.82 -7.69
N TYR A 342 -3.04 13.71 -8.29
CA TYR A 342 -4.21 13.68 -9.16
C TYR A 342 -5.48 14.15 -8.42
N ALA A 343 -5.74 13.62 -7.25
CA ALA A 343 -6.92 13.98 -6.46
C ALA A 343 -6.88 15.45 -6.01
N ALA A 344 -5.71 15.98 -5.63
CA ALA A 344 -5.54 17.37 -5.23
C ALA A 344 -5.82 18.36 -6.38
N HIS A 345 -5.48 18.00 -7.61
CA HIS A 345 -5.66 18.84 -8.80
C HIS A 345 -7.05 18.71 -9.45
N LEU A 346 -7.92 17.83 -8.96
CA LEU A 346 -9.31 17.80 -9.39
C LEU A 346 -10.02 19.10 -9.03
N THR A 347 -10.67 19.69 -10.00
CA THR A 347 -11.56 20.84 -9.74
C THR A 347 -12.75 20.40 -8.89
N GLU A 348 -13.36 21.36 -8.17
CA GLU A 348 -14.58 21.11 -7.37
C GLU A 348 -15.72 20.50 -8.20
N ARG A 349 -15.79 20.85 -9.48
CA ARG A 349 -16.77 20.30 -10.41
C ARG A 349 -16.47 18.83 -10.73
N GLU A 350 -15.22 18.48 -10.94
CA GLU A 350 -14.80 17.09 -11.19
C GLU A 350 -15.06 16.23 -9.97
N VAL A 351 -14.64 16.69 -8.79
CA VAL A 351 -14.94 16.01 -7.53
C VAL A 351 -16.45 15.79 -7.35
N ALA A 352 -17.28 16.81 -7.67
CA ALA A 352 -18.74 16.69 -7.59
C ALA A 352 -19.32 15.72 -8.64
N ASN A 353 -18.62 15.43 -9.72
CA ASN A 353 -19.04 14.49 -10.75
C ASN A 353 -18.58 13.06 -10.48
N ILE A 354 -17.62 12.83 -9.59
CA ILE A 354 -17.16 11.50 -9.22
C ILE A 354 -18.12 10.92 -8.19
N ASP A 355 -18.75 9.79 -8.53
CA ASP A 355 -19.70 9.11 -7.65
C ASP A 355 -18.96 8.20 -6.66
N VAL A 356 -17.90 7.52 -7.09
CA VAL A 356 -17.14 6.55 -6.29
C VAL A 356 -15.78 6.27 -6.90
N MET A 357 -14.79 5.97 -6.06
CA MET A 357 -13.50 5.39 -6.43
C MET A 357 -13.45 3.93 -5.95
N ILE A 358 -13.13 3.02 -6.86
CA ILE A 358 -12.87 1.61 -6.56
C ILE A 358 -11.38 1.39 -6.67
N ASP A 359 -10.78 1.12 -5.54
CA ASP A 359 -9.36 0.82 -5.42
C ASP A 359 -9.10 -0.67 -5.60
N THR A 360 -8.02 -1.00 -6.28
CA THR A 360 -7.68 -2.39 -6.60
C THR A 360 -6.18 -2.56 -6.51
N ASP A 361 -5.74 -2.92 -5.36
CA ASP A 361 -4.34 -3.11 -5.02
C ASP A 361 -4.15 -4.53 -4.49
N MET A 362 -3.21 -5.28 -5.06
CA MET A 362 -2.87 -6.66 -4.71
C MET A 362 -4.08 -7.62 -4.64
N ILE A 363 -4.51 -8.14 -5.78
CA ILE A 363 -5.63 -9.11 -5.85
C ILE A 363 -5.19 -10.55 -6.18
N ALA A 364 -3.88 -10.84 -6.11
CA ALA A 364 -3.30 -12.12 -6.46
C ALA A 364 -2.30 -12.66 -5.43
N SER A 365 -2.49 -12.36 -4.14
CA SER A 365 -1.61 -12.85 -3.07
C SER A 365 -1.71 -14.37 -2.90
N ALA A 366 -0.58 -15.04 -2.64
CA ALA A 366 -0.52 -16.49 -2.63
C ALA A 366 -1.15 -17.13 -1.39
N ASN A 367 -1.06 -16.48 -0.25
CA ASN A 367 -1.66 -16.91 1.02
C ASN A 367 -2.88 -16.05 1.39
N TYR A 368 -3.68 -15.67 0.40
CA TYR A 368 -4.68 -14.62 0.43
C TYR A 368 -5.80 -14.77 1.47
N VAL A 369 -6.35 -13.61 1.85
CA VAL A 369 -7.66 -13.42 2.47
C VAL A 369 -8.51 -12.58 1.52
N ARG A 370 -9.82 -12.74 1.53
CA ARG A 370 -10.72 -11.87 0.78
C ARG A 370 -11.09 -10.67 1.64
N TYR A 371 -10.21 -9.69 1.68
CA TYR A 371 -10.48 -8.45 2.38
C TYR A 371 -11.39 -7.53 1.58
N VAL A 372 -12.29 -6.87 2.28
CA VAL A 372 -13.13 -5.78 1.77
C VAL A 372 -12.89 -4.57 2.66
N TYR A 373 -12.62 -3.41 2.08
CA TYR A 373 -12.44 -2.18 2.87
C TYR A 373 -13.70 -1.85 3.65
N ASP A 374 -13.56 -1.71 4.98
CA ASP A 374 -14.61 -1.31 5.92
C ASP A 374 -14.93 0.18 5.71
N GLY A 375 -15.94 0.43 4.88
CA GLY A 375 -16.27 1.78 4.41
C GLY A 375 -16.98 2.64 5.44
N ASN A 376 -17.59 2.04 6.45
CA ASN A 376 -18.35 2.72 7.49
C ASN A 376 -17.79 2.54 8.91
N SER A 377 -16.67 1.81 9.03
CA SER A 377 -15.95 1.50 10.29
C SER A 377 -16.84 0.85 11.36
N ASP A 378 -17.69 -0.09 10.95
CA ASP A 378 -18.56 -0.83 11.87
C ASP A 378 -18.13 -2.30 12.06
N ASP A 379 -17.17 -2.78 11.27
CA ASP A 379 -16.65 -4.16 11.33
C ASP A 379 -15.31 -4.28 12.08
N ILE A 380 -14.55 -3.17 12.24
CA ILE A 380 -13.23 -3.16 12.89
C ILE A 380 -13.30 -2.35 14.18
N GLU A 381 -13.18 -3.03 15.33
CA GLU A 381 -13.10 -2.38 16.64
C GLU A 381 -11.81 -1.55 16.73
N ASP A 382 -11.92 -0.31 17.20
CA ASP A 382 -10.80 0.66 17.27
C ASP A 382 -10.13 0.97 15.91
N GLY A 383 -10.84 0.72 14.80
CA GLY A 383 -10.37 1.05 13.46
C GLY A 383 -10.31 2.56 13.17
N PRO A 384 -9.77 2.94 11.99
CA PRO A 384 -9.75 4.33 11.56
C PRO A 384 -11.17 4.89 11.37
N PRO A 385 -11.34 6.21 11.31
CA PRO A 385 -12.64 6.82 11.04
C PRO A 385 -13.26 6.31 9.74
N PRO A 386 -14.61 6.29 9.65
CA PRO A 386 -15.28 5.84 8.43
C PRO A 386 -14.88 6.67 7.21
N GLY A 387 -14.87 6.04 6.06
CA GLY A 387 -14.74 6.71 4.77
C GLY A 387 -15.85 7.74 4.53
N PRO A 388 -15.75 8.58 3.48
CA PRO A 388 -16.82 9.49 3.09
C PRO A 388 -18.14 8.76 2.90
N GLU A 389 -19.25 9.48 3.14
CA GLU A 389 -20.60 8.91 3.00
C GLU A 389 -20.78 8.26 1.63
N GLY A 390 -21.15 7.00 1.61
CA GLY A 390 -21.22 6.16 0.42
C GLY A 390 -20.17 5.04 0.40
N SER A 391 -19.08 5.16 1.15
CA SER A 391 -18.05 4.11 1.23
C SER A 391 -18.60 2.79 1.79
N GLY A 392 -19.44 2.82 2.83
CA GLY A 392 -20.13 1.64 3.33
C GLY A 392 -21.10 1.00 2.31
N THR A 393 -21.59 1.77 1.31
CA THR A 393 -22.37 1.18 0.21
C THR A 393 -21.47 0.38 -0.74
N VAL A 394 -20.24 0.83 -0.95
CA VAL A 394 -19.24 0.08 -1.76
C VAL A 394 -18.92 -1.23 -1.09
N GLU A 395 -18.60 -1.18 0.18
CA GLU A 395 -18.37 -2.36 1.03
C GLU A 395 -19.52 -3.37 0.93
N GLU A 396 -20.77 -2.91 1.15
CA GLU A 396 -21.94 -3.76 1.05
C GLU A 396 -22.11 -4.46 -0.31
N VAL A 397 -21.76 -3.79 -1.41
CA VAL A 397 -21.84 -4.39 -2.74
C VAL A 397 -20.83 -5.53 -2.86
N PHE A 398 -19.61 -5.35 -2.37
CA PHE A 398 -18.59 -6.41 -2.35
C PHE A 398 -18.99 -7.56 -1.42
N LYS A 399 -19.36 -7.29 -0.18
CA LYS A 399 -19.79 -8.31 0.81
C LYS A 399 -20.95 -9.15 0.24
N ARG A 400 -21.92 -8.51 -0.38
CA ARG A 400 -23.06 -9.17 -1.03
C ARG A 400 -22.65 -10.04 -2.22
N TYR A 401 -21.67 -9.61 -3.00
CA TYR A 401 -21.13 -10.41 -4.11
C TYR A 401 -20.54 -11.73 -3.62
N PHE A 402 -19.68 -11.66 -2.60
CA PHE A 402 -19.04 -12.84 -2.02
C PHE A 402 -20.04 -13.74 -1.28
N HIS A 403 -20.89 -13.15 -0.44
CA HIS A 403 -21.92 -13.88 0.31
C HIS A 403 -22.86 -14.70 -0.59
N ARG A 404 -23.32 -14.14 -1.70
CA ARG A 404 -24.17 -14.85 -2.68
C ARG A 404 -23.48 -16.06 -3.33
N ARG A 405 -22.19 -16.14 -3.24
CA ARG A 405 -21.34 -17.24 -3.76
C ARG A 405 -20.87 -18.20 -2.66
N GLY A 406 -21.29 -17.98 -1.43
CA GLY A 406 -20.85 -18.76 -0.27
C GLY A 406 -19.37 -18.55 0.07
N MET A 407 -18.82 -17.39 -0.27
CA MET A 407 -17.43 -17.03 0.00
C MET A 407 -17.37 -16.11 1.22
N ALA A 408 -16.55 -16.47 2.21
CA ALA A 408 -16.26 -15.62 3.36
C ALA A 408 -15.42 -14.40 2.94
N THR A 409 -15.58 -13.31 3.67
CA THR A 409 -14.75 -12.10 3.58
C THR A 409 -14.36 -11.64 4.97
N GLU A 410 -13.27 -10.89 5.07
CA GLU A 410 -12.92 -10.14 6.28
C GLU A 410 -12.83 -8.65 5.96
N PRO A 411 -13.05 -7.78 6.95
CA PRO A 411 -12.84 -6.34 6.78
C PRO A 411 -11.36 -6.01 6.74
N THR A 412 -11.01 -4.96 5.99
CA THR A 412 -9.72 -4.27 6.09
C THR A 412 -9.94 -2.78 6.28
N ALA A 413 -9.06 -2.14 7.03
CA ALA A 413 -9.18 -0.74 7.36
C ALA A 413 -8.78 0.18 6.20
N PHE A 414 -9.29 1.40 6.19
CA PHE A 414 -8.68 2.50 5.45
C PHE A 414 -7.46 3.02 6.24
N ASP A 415 -6.39 2.26 6.24
CA ASP A 415 -5.16 2.53 7.00
C ASP A 415 -4.21 3.54 6.31
N GLY A 416 -4.53 3.95 5.10
CA GLY A 416 -3.75 4.95 4.36
C GLY A 416 -2.65 4.37 3.49
N ARG A 417 -2.68 3.09 3.18
CA ARG A 417 -1.61 2.38 2.46
C ARG A 417 -1.91 2.11 0.98
N SER A 418 -2.91 2.76 0.39
CA SER A 418 -3.17 2.64 -1.05
C SER A 418 -3.82 3.91 -1.62
N ASP A 419 -3.99 3.94 -2.92
CA ASP A 419 -4.33 5.10 -3.75
C ASP A 419 -5.70 5.74 -3.47
N TYR A 420 -6.55 5.10 -2.65
CA TYR A 420 -7.82 5.68 -2.22
C TYR A 420 -7.66 6.96 -1.38
N VAL A 421 -6.50 7.16 -0.74
CA VAL A 421 -6.24 8.23 0.26
C VAL A 421 -6.54 9.62 -0.29
N GLY A 422 -5.99 9.96 -1.44
CA GLY A 422 -6.21 11.26 -2.06
C GLY A 422 -7.70 11.56 -2.30
N PHE A 423 -8.46 10.54 -2.65
CA PHE A 423 -9.89 10.65 -2.96
C PHE A 423 -10.76 10.80 -1.71
N ILE A 424 -10.53 10.00 -0.67
CA ILE A 424 -11.27 10.15 0.59
C ILE A 424 -11.00 11.49 1.25
N ASN A 425 -9.78 12.01 1.15
CA ASN A 425 -9.42 13.35 1.63
C ASN A 425 -10.18 14.48 0.88
N ARG A 426 -10.63 14.21 -0.34
CA ARG A 426 -11.52 15.11 -1.13
C ARG A 426 -13.00 14.84 -0.89
N GLY A 427 -13.36 13.94 0.04
CA GLY A 427 -14.73 13.56 0.34
C GLY A 427 -15.40 12.72 -0.75
N ILE A 428 -14.62 12.06 -1.60
CA ILE A 428 -15.09 11.12 -2.61
C ILE A 428 -15.23 9.76 -1.93
N PRO A 429 -16.42 9.11 -2.00
CA PRO A 429 -16.58 7.75 -1.48
C PRO A 429 -15.60 6.80 -2.15
N ALA A 430 -14.97 5.95 -1.37
CA ALA A 430 -14.06 4.95 -1.87
C ALA A 430 -14.35 3.58 -1.26
N GLY A 431 -13.83 2.56 -1.86
CA GLY A 431 -13.81 1.19 -1.36
C GLY A 431 -13.08 0.31 -2.36
N GLY A 432 -12.85 -0.91 -1.98
CA GLY A 432 -12.08 -1.84 -2.81
C GLY A 432 -11.96 -3.17 -2.14
N ILE A 433 -11.06 -3.96 -2.66
CA ILE A 433 -10.70 -5.28 -2.14
C ILE A 433 -9.19 -5.44 -2.15
N PHE A 434 -8.71 -6.26 -1.24
CA PHE A 434 -7.30 -6.50 -1.00
C PHE A 434 -7.09 -7.98 -0.68
N ALA A 435 -6.02 -8.59 -1.17
CA ALA A 435 -5.76 -10.01 -0.94
C ALA A 435 -4.78 -10.27 0.22
N GLY A 436 -4.16 -9.22 0.76
CA GLY A 436 -3.19 -9.27 1.84
C GLY A 436 -1.75 -9.09 1.38
N ALA A 437 -0.94 -8.49 2.22
CA ALA A 437 0.48 -8.23 2.04
C ALA A 437 1.31 -8.99 3.10
N GLU A 438 2.09 -8.28 3.92
CA GLU A 438 3.06 -8.82 4.87
C GLU A 438 2.46 -9.44 6.14
N ALA A 439 1.21 -9.17 6.45
CA ALA A 439 0.62 -9.66 7.69
C ALA A 439 0.64 -11.20 7.76
N PRO A 440 1.05 -11.81 8.89
CA PRO A 440 1.00 -13.25 9.05
C PRO A 440 -0.45 -13.74 9.13
N LYS A 441 -0.76 -14.82 8.42
CA LYS A 441 -2.10 -15.42 8.38
C LYS A 441 -2.43 -16.09 9.70
N THR A 442 -3.62 -15.83 10.24
CA THR A 442 -4.06 -16.45 11.50
C THR A 442 -4.67 -17.84 11.27
N ALA A 443 -4.79 -18.64 12.35
CA ALA A 443 -5.45 -19.96 12.31
C ALA A 443 -6.91 -19.86 11.87
N GLU A 444 -7.64 -18.80 12.30
CA GLU A 444 -9.01 -18.52 11.90
C GLU A 444 -9.11 -18.24 10.41
N GLN A 445 -8.17 -17.47 9.88
CA GLN A 445 -8.10 -17.18 8.45
C GLN A 445 -7.78 -18.42 7.63
N VAL A 446 -6.89 -19.30 8.13
CA VAL A 446 -6.64 -20.59 7.48
C VAL A 446 -7.89 -21.45 7.43
N ALA A 447 -8.69 -21.47 8.50
CA ALA A 447 -9.95 -22.21 8.53
C ALA A 447 -10.99 -21.70 7.50
N LEU A 448 -10.98 -20.40 7.20
CA LEU A 448 -11.91 -19.74 6.26
C LEU A 448 -11.41 -19.73 4.81
N PHE A 449 -10.13 -19.54 4.59
CA PHE A 449 -9.56 -19.26 3.27
C PHE A 449 -8.57 -20.34 2.81
N GLY A 450 -8.12 -21.22 3.70
CA GLY A 450 -7.00 -22.14 3.46
C GLY A 450 -5.66 -21.41 3.56
N GLY A 451 -4.61 -22.03 3.06
CA GLY A 451 -3.25 -21.48 3.11
C GLY A 451 -2.47 -21.96 4.33
N VAL A 452 -1.48 -21.17 4.75
CA VAL A 452 -0.49 -21.50 5.78
C VAL A 452 -0.58 -20.49 6.92
N GLU A 453 -0.80 -21.00 8.14
CA GLU A 453 -0.79 -20.21 9.37
C GLU A 453 0.62 -19.67 9.66
N GLY A 454 0.69 -18.42 10.14
CA GLY A 454 1.94 -17.75 10.49
C GLY A 454 2.77 -17.28 9.30
N GLU A 455 2.41 -17.70 8.08
CA GLU A 455 3.03 -17.23 6.86
C GLU A 455 2.41 -15.92 6.40
N GLN A 456 3.19 -15.03 5.78
CA GLN A 456 2.68 -13.78 5.21
C GLN A 456 1.53 -14.06 4.23
N LEU A 457 0.59 -13.12 4.14
CA LEU A 457 -0.51 -13.22 3.19
C LEU A 457 -0.02 -13.15 1.74
N ASP A 458 0.97 -12.30 1.48
CA ASP A 458 1.79 -12.40 0.28
C ASP A 458 3.27 -12.56 0.65
N PRO A 459 3.81 -13.77 0.47
CA PRO A 459 5.20 -14.03 0.78
C PRO A 459 6.22 -13.31 -0.10
N CYS A 460 5.80 -12.74 -1.20
CA CYS A 460 6.66 -12.00 -2.11
C CYS A 460 6.39 -10.49 -2.11
N TYR A 461 5.63 -10.00 -1.11
CA TYR A 461 5.34 -8.58 -0.98
C TYR A 461 6.61 -7.75 -0.84
N HIS A 462 6.81 -6.79 -1.75
CA HIS A 462 7.98 -5.92 -1.85
C HIS A 462 9.32 -6.66 -2.07
N GLU A 463 9.27 -7.88 -2.64
CA GLU A 463 10.44 -8.71 -2.88
C GLU A 463 10.66 -8.98 -4.38
N ASP A 464 11.86 -9.41 -4.73
CA ASP A 464 12.22 -9.77 -6.11
C ASP A 464 11.44 -10.98 -6.64
N CYS A 465 10.85 -11.76 -5.77
CA CYS A 465 10.04 -12.93 -6.10
C CYS A 465 8.58 -12.58 -6.49
N ASP A 466 8.13 -11.32 -6.41
CA ASP A 466 6.81 -10.92 -6.93
C ASP A 466 6.81 -10.90 -8.47
N THR A 467 6.82 -12.09 -9.03
CA THR A 467 6.98 -12.35 -10.46
C THR A 467 5.75 -13.00 -11.09
N LEU A 468 5.71 -12.97 -12.42
CA LEU A 468 4.72 -13.73 -13.17
C LEU A 468 4.76 -15.24 -12.86
N ALA A 469 5.93 -15.77 -12.58
CA ALA A 469 6.11 -17.17 -12.26
C ALA A 469 5.41 -17.53 -10.94
N THR A 470 5.59 -16.72 -9.92
CA THR A 470 4.93 -16.85 -8.61
C THR A 470 3.41 -16.72 -8.73
N VAL A 471 2.92 -15.69 -9.41
CA VAL A 471 1.48 -15.50 -9.63
C VAL A 471 0.88 -16.65 -10.45
N THR A 472 1.61 -17.22 -11.41
CA THR A 472 1.08 -18.28 -12.29
C THR A 472 1.34 -19.70 -11.83
N GLY A 473 1.90 -19.90 -10.66
CA GLY A 473 1.91 -21.20 -10.01
C GLY A 473 3.28 -21.77 -9.65
N GLN A 474 4.36 -20.99 -9.69
CA GLN A 474 5.54 -21.38 -8.93
C GLN A 474 5.27 -21.15 -7.44
N PRO A 475 5.76 -21.99 -6.56
CA PRO A 475 5.76 -21.68 -5.14
C PRO A 475 6.45 -20.34 -4.92
N PRO A 476 5.94 -19.45 -4.06
CA PRO A 476 6.71 -18.27 -3.67
C PRO A 476 8.07 -18.70 -3.14
N ALA A 477 9.11 -17.95 -3.47
CA ALA A 477 10.41 -18.13 -2.84
C ALA A 477 10.20 -17.73 -1.38
N THR A 478 10.02 -18.68 -0.61
CA THR A 478 9.68 -18.78 0.74
C THR A 478 10.00 -17.63 1.65
N THR A 479 9.06 -17.13 2.23
CA THR A 479 9.11 -16.72 3.52
C THR A 479 9.31 -17.74 4.53
N MET A 480 10.16 -17.57 5.24
CA MET A 480 10.59 -18.62 6.08
C MET A 480 10.89 -18.10 7.46
N ASN A 481 9.89 -17.52 8.08
CA ASN A 481 9.98 -17.23 9.49
C ASN A 481 10.59 -18.40 10.29
N VAL A 482 10.22 -19.64 9.92
CA VAL A 482 10.79 -20.85 10.55
C VAL A 482 12.23 -21.11 10.11
N TYR A 483 12.57 -20.93 8.84
CA TYR A 483 13.93 -21.17 8.34
C TYR A 483 14.87 -20.03 8.69
N GLU A 484 14.46 -18.78 8.55
CA GLU A 484 15.26 -17.61 8.89
C GLU A 484 15.56 -17.54 10.39
N ALA A 485 14.58 -17.88 11.23
CA ALA A 485 14.79 -17.95 12.67
C ALA A 485 15.76 -19.07 13.08
N ASN A 486 15.82 -20.17 12.33
CA ASN A 486 16.69 -21.30 12.61
C ASN A 486 17.01 -22.10 11.34
N PRO A 487 18.05 -21.72 10.56
CA PRO A 487 18.36 -22.32 9.26
C PRO A 487 18.92 -23.74 9.39
N THR A 488 18.05 -24.73 9.49
CA THR A 488 18.39 -26.15 9.49
C THR A 488 17.82 -26.85 8.25
N PRO A 489 18.39 -28.00 7.80
CA PRO A 489 17.80 -28.77 6.71
C PRO A 489 16.33 -29.19 6.97
N ALA A 490 15.97 -29.44 8.23
CA ALA A 490 14.60 -29.79 8.61
C ALA A 490 13.66 -28.60 8.41
N ASN A 491 14.07 -27.39 8.84
CA ASN A 491 13.28 -26.18 8.68
C ASN A 491 13.17 -25.76 7.22
N LEU A 492 14.22 -25.99 6.42
CA LEU A 492 14.16 -25.80 4.97
C LEU A 492 13.11 -26.71 4.32
N ALA A 493 13.01 -27.96 4.76
CA ALA A 493 12.01 -28.89 4.24
C ALA A 493 10.57 -28.46 4.62
N ILE A 494 10.37 -27.96 5.84
CA ILE A 494 9.08 -27.40 6.28
C ILE A 494 8.70 -26.21 5.42
N ALA A 495 9.61 -25.29 5.25
CA ALA A 495 9.38 -24.10 4.45
C ALA A 495 9.07 -24.43 2.98
N GLN A 496 9.78 -25.36 2.39
CA GLN A 496 9.47 -25.83 1.04
C GLN A 496 8.08 -26.46 0.97
N GLN A 497 7.69 -27.25 1.96
CA GLN A 497 6.34 -27.83 2.02
C GLN A 497 5.25 -26.74 2.15
N GLN A 498 5.52 -25.68 2.91
CA GLN A 498 4.62 -24.53 3.04
C GLN A 498 4.48 -23.80 1.70
N ALA A 499 5.58 -23.47 1.05
CA ALA A 499 5.59 -22.84 -0.26
C ALA A 499 4.84 -23.69 -1.31
N ASP A 500 5.08 -25.00 -1.34
CA ASP A 500 4.38 -25.91 -2.25
C ASP A 500 2.86 -25.93 -2.01
N SER A 501 2.43 -25.76 -0.75
CA SER A 501 1.00 -25.70 -0.41
C SER A 501 0.31 -24.42 -0.91
N LEU A 502 1.07 -23.37 -1.18
CA LEU A 502 0.57 -22.10 -1.73
C LEU A 502 0.53 -22.09 -3.25
N GLN A 503 1.08 -23.11 -3.90
CA GLN A 503 1.14 -23.19 -5.36
C GLN A 503 -0.24 -23.03 -6.01
N GLY A 504 -0.36 -22.08 -6.93
CA GLY A 504 -1.59 -21.82 -7.68
C GLY A 504 -2.67 -21.05 -6.93
N ASN A 505 -2.47 -20.74 -5.64
CA ASN A 505 -3.44 -19.94 -4.87
C ASN A 505 -3.53 -18.50 -5.39
N ALA A 506 -2.45 -17.90 -5.86
CA ALA A 506 -2.46 -16.57 -6.45
C ALA A 506 -3.42 -16.47 -7.65
N LEU A 507 -3.45 -17.48 -8.55
CA LEU A 507 -4.44 -17.53 -9.64
C LEU A 507 -5.87 -17.74 -9.14
N LYS A 508 -6.06 -18.43 -8.01
CA LYS A 508 -7.37 -18.58 -7.38
C LYS A 508 -7.83 -17.25 -6.79
N SER A 509 -6.97 -16.56 -6.04
CA SER A 509 -7.20 -15.20 -5.56
C SER A 509 -7.58 -14.28 -6.70
N LEU A 510 -6.75 -14.17 -7.72
CA LEU A 510 -6.98 -13.35 -8.91
C LEU A 510 -8.33 -13.60 -9.57
N ARG A 511 -8.76 -14.86 -9.67
CA ARG A 511 -10.08 -15.22 -10.24
C ARG A 511 -11.23 -14.73 -9.38
N GLU A 512 -11.16 -14.94 -8.08
CA GLU A 512 -12.23 -14.59 -7.13
C GLU A 512 -12.35 -13.06 -7.00
N MET A 513 -11.23 -12.40 -6.82
CA MET A 513 -11.15 -10.97 -6.59
C MET A 513 -11.47 -10.18 -7.88
N SER A 514 -10.91 -10.55 -9.04
CA SER A 514 -11.22 -9.87 -10.32
C SER A 514 -12.70 -9.97 -10.70
N GLY A 515 -13.36 -11.08 -10.35
CA GLY A 515 -14.80 -11.22 -10.52
C GLY A 515 -15.59 -10.24 -9.67
N ALA A 516 -15.19 -10.11 -8.39
CA ALA A 516 -15.85 -9.23 -7.43
C ALA A 516 -15.72 -7.75 -7.84
N VAL A 517 -14.50 -7.32 -8.17
CA VAL A 517 -14.26 -5.91 -8.54
C VAL A 517 -14.90 -5.57 -9.90
N THR A 518 -14.91 -6.49 -10.87
CA THR A 518 -15.64 -6.30 -12.14
C THR A 518 -17.14 -6.12 -11.91
N HIS A 519 -17.73 -6.96 -11.05
CA HIS A 519 -19.15 -6.87 -10.68
C HIS A 519 -19.47 -5.53 -10.02
N THR A 520 -18.68 -5.14 -9.05
CA THR A 520 -18.91 -3.94 -8.25
C THR A 520 -18.74 -2.67 -9.09
N LEU A 521 -17.68 -2.57 -9.87
CA LEU A 521 -17.48 -1.42 -10.76
C LEU A 521 -18.65 -1.30 -11.76
N TRP A 522 -19.05 -2.41 -12.39
CA TRP A 522 -20.16 -2.40 -13.33
C TRP A 522 -21.50 -2.09 -12.68
N TYR A 523 -21.70 -2.54 -11.43
CA TYR A 523 -22.88 -2.17 -10.64
C TYR A 523 -22.99 -0.65 -10.51
N PHE A 524 -21.93 0.04 -10.09
CA PHE A 524 -21.92 1.49 -9.96
C PHE A 524 -22.02 2.18 -11.32
N ALA A 525 -21.40 1.65 -12.35
CA ALA A 525 -21.51 2.19 -13.71
C ALA A 525 -22.92 2.05 -14.34
N GLN A 526 -23.80 1.22 -13.78
CA GLN A 526 -25.14 0.97 -14.27
C GLN A 526 -26.26 1.42 -13.32
N THR A 527 -25.95 1.74 -12.07
CA THR A 527 -26.97 2.10 -11.07
C THR A 527 -27.72 3.36 -11.47
N LYS A 528 -29.00 3.40 -11.12
CA LYS A 528 -29.82 4.63 -11.22
C LYS A 528 -29.84 5.41 -9.91
N ARG A 529 -29.38 4.79 -8.84
CA ARG A 529 -29.31 5.44 -7.53
C ARG A 529 -28.07 6.30 -7.51
N ALA A 530 -28.23 7.61 -7.37
CA ALA A 530 -27.11 8.44 -6.95
C ALA A 530 -26.63 7.93 -5.59
N LEU A 531 -25.35 7.68 -5.44
CA LEU A 531 -24.76 7.60 -4.11
C LEU A 531 -25.04 8.95 -3.41
N PRO A 532 -25.16 8.99 -2.09
CA PRO A 532 -25.57 10.20 -1.35
C PRO A 532 -24.66 11.44 -1.52
N THR A 533 -23.78 11.43 -2.45
CA THR A 533 -22.54 12.16 -2.60
C THR A 533 -22.64 13.65 -2.85
N ARG A 534 -23.65 14.13 -3.60
CA ARG A 534 -23.62 15.53 -4.06
C ARG A 534 -23.97 16.55 -2.99
N THR A 535 -24.91 16.24 -2.14
CA THR A 535 -25.38 17.19 -1.11
C THR A 535 -24.57 17.05 0.17
N THR A 536 -24.10 15.85 0.46
CA THR A 536 -23.40 15.53 1.71
C THR A 536 -21.91 15.82 1.60
N ALA A 537 -21.25 15.54 0.48
CA ALA A 537 -19.86 15.95 0.26
C ALA A 537 -19.66 17.46 0.39
N LEU A 538 -20.60 18.25 -0.14
CA LEU A 538 -20.61 19.70 0.05
C LEU A 538 -20.85 20.13 1.51
N ARG A 539 -21.61 19.36 2.29
CA ARG A 539 -21.82 19.61 3.72
C ARG A 539 -20.66 19.14 4.58
N GLN A 540 -20.03 18.02 4.26
CA GLN A 540 -18.85 17.50 4.96
C GLN A 540 -17.61 18.37 4.73
N ARG A 541 -17.46 18.99 3.56
CA ARG A 541 -16.42 20.00 3.30
C ARG A 541 -16.52 21.21 4.21
N ALA A 542 -17.74 21.62 4.56
CA ALA A 542 -17.95 22.69 5.53
C ALA A 542 -17.50 22.30 6.96
N GLN A 543 -17.31 21.01 7.24
CA GLN A 543 -16.91 20.48 8.54
C GLN A 543 -15.41 20.17 8.66
N LYS A 544 -14.57 20.49 7.61
CA LYS A 544 -13.10 20.29 7.62
C LYS A 544 -12.66 19.05 8.41
N ARG A 545 -13.12 17.87 8.03
CA ARG A 545 -12.55 16.63 8.50
C ARG A 545 -11.37 16.30 7.60
N THR A 546 -10.20 16.73 7.99
CA THR A 546 -8.95 16.21 7.46
C THR A 546 -8.77 14.82 8.03
N TYR A 547 -8.83 13.79 7.19
CA TYR A 547 -8.31 12.49 7.53
C TYR A 547 -6.80 12.67 7.67
N SER A 548 -6.34 12.81 8.91
CA SER A 548 -4.92 12.92 9.21
C SER A 548 -4.38 11.51 9.40
N PHE A 549 -3.84 10.92 8.35
CA PHE A 549 -3.14 9.63 8.40
C PHE A 549 -1.81 9.69 9.19
N LYS A 550 -1.47 10.83 9.77
CA LYS A 550 -0.32 10.95 10.68
C LYS A 550 -0.40 10.04 11.90
N GLN A 551 -1.56 9.46 12.21
CA GLN A 551 -1.73 8.55 13.35
C GLN A 551 -1.53 7.07 13.00
N PHE A 552 -1.69 6.70 11.74
CA PHE A 552 -1.47 5.32 11.31
C PHE A 552 -0.17 5.35 10.52
N GLY A 553 0.92 5.00 11.19
CA GLY A 553 2.25 5.06 10.62
C GLY A 553 2.29 4.36 9.27
N HIS A 554 2.54 5.11 8.21
CA HIS A 554 3.03 4.52 7.00
C HIS A 554 4.32 3.80 7.36
N SER A 555 4.25 2.51 7.42
CA SER A 555 5.42 1.67 7.39
C SER A 555 5.88 1.63 5.93
N THR A 556 6.58 2.68 5.50
CA THR A 556 7.49 2.58 4.36
C THR A 556 8.70 1.73 4.75
N ASP A 557 8.57 1.02 5.87
CA ASP A 557 9.60 0.20 6.47
C ASP A 557 9.47 -1.24 6.00
N ARG A 558 9.91 -1.50 4.78
CA ARG A 558 10.45 -2.82 4.42
C ARG A 558 11.44 -2.71 3.29
#